data_6563e6085faf41ec4d6a9f390df2c781
#
_entry.id   6563e6085faf41ec4d6a9f390df2c781
#
_cell.length_a   1.000
_cell.length_b   1.000
_cell.length_c   1.000
_cell.angle_alpha   90.00
_cell.angle_beta   90.00
_cell.angle_gamma   90.00
#
_symmetry.space_group_name_H-M   'P 1'
#
loop_
_entity.id
_entity.type
_entity.pdbx_description
1 polymer ?
#
loop_
_entity_poly.entity_id
_entity_poly.type
_entity_poly.pdbx_seq_one_letter_code
_entity_poly.pdbx_strand_id
1 'polypeptide(L)'
;MDNELYVKVLGRLQAQCSRKECCSADMKTKALNALEGDEEAAERMVASLVADRFVDDLRYASAFAREKAFISGWGAQKIRFMLMRKGIDRKTADEALTEIDAASADRKLESVIAAKYRTLKEDPQWRLKLIRFALGRG
;
A
#
# COMPACT_ATOMS: atom_id res chain seq x y z
N MET A 1 17.27 18.92 19.30
CA MET A 1 15.95 18.97 18.63
C MET A 1 14.99 19.81 19.46
N ASP A 2 14.34 20.74 18.80
CA ASP A 2 13.32 21.58 19.41
C ASP A 2 12.11 20.73 19.83
N ASN A 3 11.88 20.66 21.12
CA ASN A 3 10.81 19.84 21.69
C ASN A 3 9.41 20.32 21.24
N GLU A 4 9.24 21.62 21.11
CA GLU A 4 7.97 22.20 20.66
C GLU A 4 7.66 21.79 19.22
N LEU A 5 8.67 21.86 18.33
CA LEU A 5 8.53 21.41 16.95
C LEU A 5 8.22 19.91 16.89
N TYR A 6 8.92 19.10 17.69
CA TYR A 6 8.71 17.66 17.74
C TYR A 6 7.26 17.33 18.12
N VAL A 7 6.75 17.93 19.18
CA VAL A 7 5.39 17.68 19.66
C VAL A 7 4.36 18.09 18.60
N LYS A 8 4.58 19.22 17.94
CA LYS A 8 3.68 19.72 16.89
C LYS A 8 3.64 18.77 15.69
N VAL A 9 4.80 18.31 15.24
CA VAL A 9 4.88 17.38 14.09
C VAL A 9 4.26 16.04 14.46
N LEU A 10 4.55 15.52 15.65
CA LEU A 10 3.96 14.26 16.13
C LEU A 10 2.44 14.34 16.12
N GLY A 11 1.86 15.42 16.62
CA GLY A 11 0.41 15.63 16.64
C GLY A 11 -0.20 15.62 15.24
N ARG A 12 0.49 16.24 14.28
CA ARG A 12 0.03 16.23 12.87
C ARG A 12 0.03 14.84 12.26
N LEU A 13 1.10 14.07 12.50
CA LEU A 13 1.20 12.71 11.96
C LEU A 13 0.20 11.77 12.63
N GLN A 14 -0.03 11.91 13.94
CA GLN A 14 -1.07 11.16 14.63
C GLN A 14 -2.45 11.43 14.02
N ALA A 15 -2.76 12.69 13.75
CA ALA A 15 -4.04 13.08 13.15
C ALA A 15 -4.18 12.47 11.74
N GLN A 16 -3.12 12.50 10.93
CA GLN A 16 -3.14 11.91 9.60
C GLN A 16 -3.35 10.40 9.65
N CYS A 17 -2.65 9.70 10.55
CA CYS A 17 -2.77 8.25 10.69
C CYS A 17 -4.13 7.83 11.26
N SER A 18 -4.82 8.73 11.94
CA SER A 18 -6.18 8.47 12.45
C SER A 18 -7.22 8.53 11.33
N ARG A 19 -6.93 9.25 10.25
CA ARG A 19 -7.86 9.39 9.13
C ARG A 19 -7.71 8.28 8.09
N LYS A 20 -6.52 7.72 7.94
CA LYS A 20 -6.24 6.64 6.98
C LYS A 20 -5.05 5.83 7.44
N GLU A 21 -4.92 4.61 6.92
CA GLU A 21 -3.75 3.80 7.20
C GLU A 21 -2.50 4.44 6.59
N CYS A 22 -1.42 4.43 7.36
CA CYS A 22 -0.12 4.94 6.95
C CYS A 22 0.95 3.88 7.21
N CYS A 23 1.96 3.82 6.35
CA CYS A 23 3.09 2.91 6.56
C CYS A 23 4.25 3.64 7.24
N SER A 24 5.08 2.88 7.94
CA SER A 24 6.19 3.44 8.72
C SER A 24 7.21 4.17 7.84
N ALA A 25 7.51 3.66 6.66
CA ALA A 25 8.48 4.30 5.75
C ALA A 25 8.01 5.68 5.29
N ASP A 26 6.72 5.83 4.95
CA ASP A 26 6.17 7.13 4.57
C ASP A 26 6.19 8.11 5.74
N MET A 27 5.88 7.62 6.94
CA MET A 27 5.91 8.48 8.14
C MET A 27 7.33 8.91 8.47
N LYS A 28 8.32 8.04 8.26
CA LYS A 28 9.73 8.42 8.47
C LYS A 28 10.13 9.54 7.51
N THR A 29 9.76 9.43 6.23
CA THR A 29 10.04 10.47 5.25
C THR A 29 9.40 11.80 5.65
N LYS A 30 8.14 11.78 6.06
CA LYS A 30 7.44 13.00 6.50
C LYS A 30 8.05 13.58 7.77
N ALA A 31 8.42 12.73 8.72
CA ALA A 31 9.07 13.18 9.95
C ALA A 31 10.43 13.82 9.66
N LEU A 32 11.25 13.20 8.80
CA LEU A 32 12.54 13.76 8.40
C LEU A 32 12.39 15.15 7.79
N ASN A 33 11.45 15.30 6.87
CA ASN A 33 11.22 16.59 6.21
C ASN A 33 10.75 17.66 7.19
N ALA A 34 9.85 17.30 8.10
CA ALA A 34 9.28 18.26 9.06
C ALA A 34 10.26 18.59 10.20
N LEU A 35 11.18 17.67 10.52
CA LEU A 35 12.17 17.83 11.58
C LEU A 35 13.54 18.26 11.06
N GLU A 36 13.58 18.85 9.87
CA GLU A 36 14.78 19.46 9.29
C GLU A 36 15.92 18.45 9.08
N GLY A 37 15.58 17.19 8.78
CA GLY A 37 16.55 16.14 8.50
C GLY A 37 17.16 15.46 9.72
N ASP A 38 16.62 15.70 10.91
CA ASP A 38 17.09 15.05 12.13
C ASP A 38 16.63 13.59 12.15
N GLU A 39 17.52 12.68 11.72
CA GLU A 39 17.20 11.25 11.62
C GLU A 39 16.86 10.62 12.95
N GLU A 40 17.61 10.94 13.99
CA GLU A 40 17.37 10.39 15.33
C GLU A 40 15.99 10.76 15.85
N ALA A 41 15.62 12.03 15.71
CA ALA A 41 14.29 12.49 16.11
C ALA A 41 13.19 11.84 15.27
N ALA A 42 13.41 11.70 13.95
CA ALA A 42 12.45 11.04 13.07
C ALA A 42 12.24 9.57 13.43
N GLU A 43 13.32 8.86 13.75
CA GLU A 43 13.23 7.46 14.18
C GLU A 43 12.46 7.31 15.48
N ARG A 44 12.71 8.20 16.46
CA ARG A 44 11.96 8.20 17.71
C ARG A 44 10.48 8.47 17.47
N MET A 45 10.18 9.40 16.57
CA MET A 45 8.79 9.76 16.25
C MET A 45 8.06 8.57 15.61
N VAL A 46 8.67 7.91 14.64
CA VAL A 46 8.07 6.71 14.02
C VAL A 46 7.89 5.60 15.05
N ALA A 47 8.87 5.38 15.91
CA ALA A 47 8.77 4.38 16.98
C ALA A 47 7.59 4.69 17.91
N SER A 48 7.37 5.96 18.24
CA SER A 48 6.23 6.38 19.03
C SER A 48 4.89 6.09 18.33
N LEU A 49 4.80 6.42 17.03
CA LEU A 49 3.60 6.15 16.24
C LEU A 49 3.28 4.65 16.17
N VAL A 50 4.31 3.82 16.05
CA VAL A 50 4.15 2.36 16.04
C VAL A 50 3.73 1.85 17.42
N ALA A 51 4.39 2.31 18.47
CA ALA A 51 4.09 1.87 19.85
C ALA A 51 2.66 2.21 20.25
N ASP A 52 2.16 3.37 19.82
CA ASP A 52 0.81 3.83 20.13
C ASP A 52 -0.23 3.40 19.08
N ARG A 53 0.18 2.55 18.15
CA ARG A 53 -0.68 1.93 17.12
C ARG A 53 -1.31 2.91 16.13
N PHE A 54 -0.76 4.09 15.99
CA PHE A 54 -1.12 4.98 14.88
C PHE A 54 -0.61 4.44 13.56
N VAL A 55 0.53 3.73 13.59
CA VAL A 55 1.16 3.09 12.43
C VAL A 55 1.29 1.60 12.72
N ASP A 56 0.82 0.79 11.78
CA ASP A 56 0.93 -0.66 11.83
C ASP A 56 1.08 -1.15 10.38
N ASP A 57 2.27 -1.57 10.01
CA ASP A 57 2.57 -1.93 8.61
C ASP A 57 1.77 -3.14 8.13
N LEU A 58 1.46 -4.10 9.00
CA LEU A 58 0.60 -5.22 8.61
C LEU A 58 -0.83 -4.73 8.34
N ARG A 59 -1.35 -3.88 9.20
CA ARG A 59 -2.69 -3.30 9.02
C ARG A 59 -2.77 -2.47 7.73
N TYR A 60 -1.71 -1.66 7.46
CA TYR A 60 -1.59 -0.94 6.20
C TYR A 60 -1.58 -1.89 5.00
N ALA A 61 -0.74 -2.92 5.05
CA ALA A 61 -0.60 -3.89 3.97
C ALA A 61 -1.90 -4.64 3.71
N SER A 62 -2.62 -5.01 4.77
CA SER A 62 -3.90 -5.72 4.67
C SER A 62 -4.97 -4.85 4.02
N ALA A 63 -5.07 -3.58 4.41
CA ALA A 63 -6.01 -2.64 3.79
C ALA A 63 -5.67 -2.39 2.32
N PHE A 64 -4.39 -2.20 2.01
CA PHE A 64 -3.91 -2.02 0.64
C PHE A 64 -4.23 -3.25 -0.22
N ALA A 65 -3.94 -4.44 0.28
CA ALA A 65 -4.17 -5.68 -0.45
C ALA A 65 -5.65 -5.87 -0.77
N ARG A 66 -6.54 -5.62 0.20
CA ARG A 66 -7.99 -5.74 -0.02
C ARG A 66 -8.47 -4.75 -1.08
N GLU A 67 -8.05 -3.51 -1.00
CA GLU A 67 -8.44 -2.49 -1.98
C GLU A 67 -7.97 -2.87 -3.39
N LYS A 68 -6.70 -3.25 -3.53
CA LYS A 68 -6.14 -3.56 -4.84
C LYS A 68 -6.68 -4.85 -5.43
N ALA A 69 -6.95 -5.86 -4.61
CA ALA A 69 -7.53 -7.12 -5.10
C ALA A 69 -9.00 -6.94 -5.49
N PHE A 70 -9.80 -6.29 -4.67
CA PHE A 70 -11.25 -6.30 -4.82
C PHE A 70 -11.83 -5.05 -5.51
N ILE A 71 -11.11 -3.94 -5.51
CA ILE A 71 -11.52 -2.73 -6.23
C ILE A 71 -10.77 -2.61 -7.55
N SER A 72 -9.44 -2.71 -7.50
CA SER A 72 -8.59 -2.52 -8.69
C SER A 72 -8.40 -3.79 -9.52
N GLY A 73 -8.66 -4.97 -8.95
CA GLY A 73 -8.49 -6.24 -9.66
C GLY A 73 -7.02 -6.58 -9.91
N TRP A 74 -6.13 -6.30 -8.96
CA TRP A 74 -4.72 -6.67 -9.07
C TRP A 74 -4.51 -8.09 -8.56
N GLY A 75 -3.54 -8.82 -9.17
CA GLY A 75 -3.09 -10.11 -8.68
C GLY A 75 -2.08 -9.96 -7.54
N ALA A 76 -1.79 -11.09 -6.87
CA ALA A 76 -0.95 -11.12 -5.69
C ALA A 76 0.47 -10.61 -5.95
N GLN A 77 1.06 -10.95 -7.09
CA GLN A 77 2.44 -10.53 -7.41
C GLN A 77 2.57 -9.01 -7.51
N LYS A 78 1.61 -8.36 -8.16
CA LYS A 78 1.61 -6.90 -8.27
C LYS A 78 1.41 -6.24 -6.91
N ILE A 79 0.49 -6.75 -6.10
CA ILE A 79 0.25 -6.23 -4.76
C ILE A 79 1.51 -6.33 -3.92
N ARG A 80 2.16 -7.50 -3.90
CA ARG A 80 3.41 -7.71 -3.16
C ARG A 80 4.50 -6.74 -3.61
N PHE A 81 4.68 -6.62 -4.92
CA PHE A 81 5.70 -5.72 -5.48
C PHE A 81 5.47 -4.28 -5.05
N MET A 82 4.23 -3.80 -5.12
CA MET A 82 3.91 -2.42 -4.76
C MET A 82 4.04 -2.18 -3.26
N LEU A 83 3.69 -3.17 -2.43
CA LEU A 83 3.90 -3.07 -0.98
C LEU A 83 5.39 -2.99 -0.64
N MET A 84 6.21 -3.81 -1.29
CA MET A 84 7.66 -3.78 -1.06
C MET A 84 8.28 -2.45 -1.52
N ARG A 85 7.76 -1.85 -2.56
CA ARG A 85 8.19 -0.51 -2.99
C ARG A 85 7.83 0.56 -1.95
N LYS A 86 6.80 0.32 -1.16
CA LYS A 86 6.41 1.21 -0.04
C LYS A 86 7.23 0.97 1.22
N GLY A 87 8.22 0.08 1.16
CA GLY A 87 9.04 -0.24 2.32
C GLY A 87 8.46 -1.31 3.24
N ILE A 88 7.38 -1.96 2.84
CA ILE A 88 6.83 -3.11 3.57
C ILE A 88 7.70 -4.33 3.27
N ASP A 89 8.16 -5.05 4.29
CA ASP A 89 8.96 -6.24 4.05
C ASP A 89 8.13 -7.37 3.45
N ARG A 90 8.83 -8.32 2.81
CA ARG A 90 8.16 -9.42 2.10
C ARG A 90 7.29 -10.26 3.03
N LYS A 91 7.77 -10.53 4.23
CA LYS A 91 7.03 -11.33 5.21
C LYS A 91 5.69 -10.68 5.56
N THR A 92 5.71 -9.39 5.83
CA THR A 92 4.49 -8.63 6.15
C THR A 92 3.55 -8.57 4.95
N ALA A 93 4.09 -8.35 3.75
CA ALA A 93 3.29 -8.36 2.53
C ALA A 93 2.63 -9.72 2.29
N ASP A 94 3.37 -10.81 2.46
CA ASP A 94 2.84 -12.16 2.31
C ASP A 94 1.78 -12.48 3.36
N GLU A 95 1.99 -12.05 4.60
CA GLU A 95 0.98 -12.18 5.67
C GLU A 95 -0.33 -11.49 5.29
N ALA A 96 -0.24 -10.26 4.78
CA ALA A 96 -1.41 -9.51 4.33
C ALA A 96 -2.14 -10.23 3.19
N LEU A 97 -1.38 -10.82 2.25
CA LEU A 97 -1.95 -11.55 1.13
C LEU A 97 -2.66 -12.84 1.55
N THR A 98 -2.22 -13.48 2.63
CA THR A 98 -2.90 -14.71 3.13
C THR A 98 -4.31 -14.43 3.64
N GLU A 99 -4.62 -13.18 3.98
CA GLU A 99 -5.95 -12.80 4.45
C GLU A 99 -6.95 -12.60 3.29
N ILE A 100 -6.47 -12.59 2.05
CA ILE A 100 -7.31 -12.41 0.88
C ILE A 100 -7.93 -13.75 0.48
N ASP A 101 -9.25 -13.78 0.29
CA ASP A 101 -9.92 -14.95 -0.26
C ASP A 101 -9.54 -15.09 -1.74
N ALA A 102 -8.73 -16.10 -2.06
CA ALA A 102 -8.19 -16.29 -3.40
C ALA A 102 -9.28 -16.45 -4.45
N ALA A 103 -10.35 -17.20 -4.14
CA ALA A 103 -11.43 -17.41 -5.10
C ALA A 103 -12.16 -16.11 -5.43
N SER A 104 -12.42 -15.27 -4.42
CA SER A 104 -13.06 -13.96 -4.63
C SER A 104 -12.16 -13.00 -5.41
N ALA A 105 -10.85 -13.01 -5.11
CA ALA A 105 -9.89 -12.19 -5.82
C ALA A 105 -9.77 -12.60 -7.28
N ASP A 106 -9.76 -13.90 -7.56
CA ASP A 106 -9.70 -14.44 -8.92
C ASP A 106 -10.94 -14.05 -9.72
N ARG A 107 -12.12 -14.11 -9.09
CA ARG A 107 -13.36 -13.67 -9.75
C ARG A 107 -13.32 -12.19 -10.11
N LYS A 108 -12.75 -11.37 -9.24
CA LYS A 108 -12.59 -9.93 -9.54
C LYS A 108 -11.63 -9.72 -10.69
N LEU A 109 -10.50 -10.40 -10.70
CA LEU A 109 -9.51 -10.32 -11.77
C LEU A 109 -10.12 -10.76 -13.11
N GLU A 110 -10.83 -11.87 -13.12
CA GLU A 110 -11.55 -12.35 -14.32
C GLU A 110 -12.56 -11.32 -14.83
N SER A 111 -13.31 -10.70 -13.92
CA SER A 111 -14.28 -9.66 -14.25
C SER A 111 -13.60 -8.44 -14.90
N VAL A 112 -12.46 -8.02 -14.37
CA VAL A 112 -11.69 -6.89 -14.91
C VAL A 112 -11.15 -7.22 -16.30
N ILE A 113 -10.62 -8.42 -16.49
CA ILE A 113 -10.12 -8.88 -17.80
C ILE A 113 -11.26 -8.99 -18.81
N ALA A 114 -12.40 -9.55 -18.41
CA ALA A 114 -13.57 -9.65 -19.27
C ALA A 114 -14.08 -8.28 -19.71
N ALA A 115 -14.10 -7.31 -18.79
CA ALA A 115 -14.48 -5.93 -19.12
C ALA A 115 -13.52 -5.32 -20.15
N LYS A 116 -12.22 -5.57 -19.99
CA LYS A 116 -11.20 -5.08 -20.93
C LYS A 116 -11.38 -5.71 -22.30
N TYR A 117 -11.65 -7.03 -22.35
CA TYR A 117 -11.94 -7.73 -23.60
C TYR A 117 -13.07 -7.05 -24.36
N ARG A 118 -14.16 -6.70 -23.69
CA ARG A 118 -15.29 -6.03 -24.34
C ARG A 118 -14.91 -4.72 -25.02
N THR A 119 -13.90 -4.02 -24.52
CA THR A 119 -13.40 -2.79 -25.13
C THR A 119 -12.45 -3.07 -26.31
N LEU A 120 -11.85 -4.25 -26.37
CA LEU A 120 -10.80 -4.60 -27.34
C LEU A 120 -11.24 -5.53 -28.46
N LYS A 121 -12.40 -6.18 -28.35
CA LYS A 121 -12.80 -7.28 -29.24
C LYS A 121 -12.84 -6.93 -30.75
N GLU A 122 -13.04 -5.66 -31.06
CA GLU A 122 -13.02 -5.18 -32.44
C GLU A 122 -11.64 -4.79 -32.96
N ASP A 123 -10.64 -4.72 -32.06
CA ASP A 123 -9.27 -4.36 -32.40
C ASP A 123 -8.56 -5.60 -32.98
N PRO A 124 -7.91 -5.48 -34.17
CA PRO A 124 -7.21 -6.64 -34.77
C PRO A 124 -6.10 -7.21 -33.85
N GLN A 125 -5.58 -6.42 -32.94
CA GLN A 125 -4.52 -6.84 -32.00
C GLN A 125 -5.06 -7.11 -30.59
N TRP A 126 -6.35 -7.42 -30.47
CA TRP A 126 -7.00 -7.55 -29.16
C TRP A 126 -6.32 -8.61 -28.27
N ARG A 127 -5.84 -9.72 -28.85
CA ARG A 127 -5.19 -10.78 -28.07
C ARG A 127 -3.93 -10.30 -27.38
N LEU A 128 -3.07 -9.62 -28.13
CA LEU A 128 -1.81 -9.08 -27.60
C LEU A 128 -2.09 -8.02 -26.54
N LYS A 129 -3.01 -7.10 -26.81
CA LYS A 129 -3.37 -6.04 -25.87
C LYS A 129 -4.00 -6.60 -24.60
N LEU A 130 -4.85 -7.64 -24.73
CA LEU A 130 -5.48 -8.27 -23.56
C LEU A 130 -4.45 -9.00 -22.70
N ILE A 131 -3.50 -9.72 -23.33
CA ILE A 131 -2.42 -10.40 -22.61
C ILE A 131 -1.58 -9.39 -21.84
N ARG A 132 -1.18 -8.27 -22.46
CA ARG A 132 -0.42 -7.22 -21.81
C ARG A 132 -1.18 -6.62 -20.63
N PHE A 133 -2.48 -6.41 -20.80
CA PHE A 133 -3.33 -5.90 -19.73
C PHE A 133 -3.36 -6.86 -18.55
N ALA A 134 -3.59 -8.15 -18.82
CA ALA A 134 -3.66 -9.17 -17.77
C ALA A 134 -2.32 -9.31 -17.02
N LEU A 135 -1.20 -9.30 -17.76
CA LEU A 135 0.14 -9.36 -17.13
C LEU A 135 0.39 -8.14 -16.27
N GLY A 136 -0.10 -6.97 -16.67
CA GLY A 136 0.02 -5.74 -15.89
C GLY A 136 -0.78 -5.74 -14.59
N ARG A 137 -1.73 -6.64 -14.44
CA ARG A 137 -2.49 -6.80 -13.20
C ARG A 137 -1.81 -7.72 -12.18
N GLY A 138 -0.75 -8.39 -12.58
CA GLY A 138 -0.03 -9.32 -11.73
C GLY A 138 -0.55 -10.72 -11.83
#